data_31d1d76445dd21286fe417ef0b914337
#
_entry.id   31d1d76445dd21286fe417ef0b914337
#
_cell.length_a   1.000
_cell.length_b   1.000
_cell.length_c   1.000
_cell.angle_alpha   90.00
_cell.angle_beta   90.00
_cell.angle_gamma   90.00
#
_symmetry.space_group_name_H-M   'P 1'
#
loop_
_entity.id
_entity.type
_entity.pdbx_description
1 polymer ?
#
loop_
_entity_poly.entity_id
_entity_poly.type
_entity_poly.pdbx_seq_one_letter_code
_entity_poly.pdbx_strand_id
1 'polypeptide(L)'
;MNAKIIYLGQRSITLELQNDLPYYNDSLYDIYLNGELYQEKGQVNVISIYDLLPQTKYIVEIRTQEEFASVEFETKSEYVTLDVKRFGAKGDGVTDDTLFIQSCINACPKNGRVLIPSGTYSVLPLFLKSDITIELQEGAHLLGNTDRNKYPILPGMTLLTDESDDYNLGSWEGNPLDCFASIITGVEVSNVNIIGKGIIDGNAQNGDWWVDVRTKRIAWRPRGVFLVRCSNITFEGVTVTNTPSWNLHPYFSNNIRFIDMKLISPKVSPNTDGCDPESCENVDIIGVHFSVGDDCIAIKSGKIYMGRKYKKPSSNFNIRNCSMNFGHGAVVLGSEMAGGIKNINVTKCIFNETDRGLRIKTRRGRGKDAIIDGILFENIKMINVLTPLVINMFYFCDPDGKTEYVWSKEKLPVDERTPYLGEFHFKNINCTNVNVAAGAFYGLPEMPIKKITIENVDFSYAPNPKEGVPAMMTGLEAMSNRGLIFYNVEDVVLKNVTLDNGLEKEIEATNVSSISRE
;
A
#
# COMPACT_ATOMS: atom_id res chain seq x y z
N MET A 1 12.74 -25.40 -10.08
CA MET A 1 12.44 -24.30 -9.12
C MET A 1 13.67 -23.41 -8.96
N ASN A 2 13.51 -22.09 -8.80
CA ASN A 2 14.59 -21.14 -8.52
C ASN A 2 14.11 -20.11 -7.49
N ALA A 3 15.00 -19.62 -6.62
CA ALA A 3 14.71 -18.64 -5.60
C ALA A 3 15.76 -17.52 -5.58
N LYS A 4 15.34 -16.30 -5.36
CA LYS A 4 16.18 -15.10 -5.31
C LYS A 4 16.12 -14.46 -3.94
N ILE A 5 17.27 -14.04 -3.40
CA ILE A 5 17.31 -13.20 -2.20
C ILE A 5 16.77 -11.82 -2.53
N ILE A 6 15.71 -11.41 -1.85
CA ILE A 6 15.13 -10.06 -1.96
C ILE A 6 15.43 -9.19 -0.74
N TYR A 7 15.70 -9.80 0.41
CA TYR A 7 16.21 -9.12 1.59
C TYR A 7 17.22 -10.00 2.31
N LEU A 8 18.29 -9.39 2.82
CA LEU A 8 19.28 -10.04 3.65
C LEU A 8 19.65 -9.11 4.80
N GLY A 9 19.31 -9.54 6.00
CA GLY A 9 19.53 -8.83 7.25
C GLY A 9 20.67 -9.41 8.08
N GLN A 10 20.71 -9.00 9.33
CA GLN A 10 21.62 -9.52 10.35
C GLN A 10 21.09 -10.85 10.92
N ARG A 11 19.76 -11.00 10.98
CA ARG A 11 19.07 -12.11 11.65
C ARG A 11 17.92 -12.71 10.86
N SER A 12 17.72 -12.25 9.64
CA SER A 12 16.69 -12.77 8.75
C SER A 12 17.12 -12.70 7.29
N ILE A 13 16.47 -13.51 6.49
CA ILE A 13 16.55 -13.49 5.03
C ILE A 13 15.14 -13.63 4.46
N THR A 14 14.84 -12.93 3.37
CA THR A 14 13.64 -13.18 2.59
C THR A 14 14.00 -13.60 1.17
N LEU A 15 13.40 -14.68 0.73
CA LEU A 15 13.53 -15.26 -0.61
C LEU A 15 12.24 -15.05 -1.41
N GLU A 16 12.38 -14.94 -2.71
CA GLU A 16 11.26 -14.92 -3.65
C GLU A 16 11.43 -16.04 -4.68
N LEU A 17 10.42 -16.91 -4.80
CA LEU A 17 10.37 -17.93 -5.84
C LEU A 17 10.23 -17.26 -7.21
N GLN A 18 11.06 -17.68 -8.16
CA GLN A 18 11.09 -17.14 -9.51
C GLN A 18 10.12 -17.91 -10.39
N ASN A 19 8.85 -17.52 -10.38
CA ASN A 19 7.77 -17.99 -11.23
C ASN A 19 6.87 -16.81 -11.62
N ASP A 20 5.87 -17.05 -12.47
CA ASP A 20 4.89 -16.02 -12.88
C ASP A 20 3.52 -16.19 -12.20
N LEU A 21 3.45 -17.04 -11.18
CA LEU A 21 2.21 -17.35 -10.47
C LEU A 21 1.85 -16.25 -9.47
N PRO A 22 0.56 -15.87 -9.39
CA PRO A 22 0.10 -14.89 -8.43
C PRO A 22 0.16 -15.39 -6.99
N TYR A 23 1.04 -14.81 -6.17
CA TYR A 23 1.15 -14.97 -4.73
C TYR A 23 1.48 -16.38 -4.23
N TYR A 24 0.84 -17.43 -4.77
CA TYR A 24 1.05 -18.83 -4.38
C TYR A 24 1.82 -19.59 -5.44
N ASN A 25 2.67 -20.51 -4.99
CA ASN A 25 3.24 -21.54 -5.84
C ASN A 25 2.21 -22.67 -6.08
N ASP A 26 2.26 -23.32 -7.23
CA ASP A 26 1.33 -24.40 -7.58
C ASP A 26 1.48 -25.64 -6.70
N SER A 27 2.70 -25.92 -6.23
CA SER A 27 3.01 -27.07 -5.40
C SER A 27 3.38 -26.64 -3.98
N LEU A 28 2.99 -27.42 -2.98
CA LEU A 28 3.49 -27.27 -1.62
C LEU A 28 4.97 -27.60 -1.57
N TYR A 29 5.72 -26.91 -0.73
CA TYR A 29 7.15 -27.13 -0.52
C TYR A 29 7.51 -27.14 0.96
N ASP A 30 8.61 -27.83 1.29
CA ASP A 30 9.24 -27.81 2.60
C ASP A 30 10.53 -26.97 2.53
N ILE A 31 10.85 -26.30 3.62
CA ILE A 31 12.04 -25.46 3.76
C ILE A 31 12.98 -26.11 4.75
N TYR A 32 14.24 -26.27 4.34
CA TYR A 32 15.32 -26.76 5.17
C TYR A 32 16.37 -25.67 5.35
N LEU A 33 16.86 -25.50 6.57
CA LEU A 33 17.96 -24.61 6.93
C LEU A 33 19.16 -25.44 7.40
N ASN A 34 20.27 -25.41 6.69
CA ASN A 34 21.45 -26.23 6.94
C ASN A 34 21.14 -27.75 7.04
N GLY A 35 20.17 -28.22 6.25
CA GLY A 35 19.72 -29.61 6.23
C GLY A 35 18.68 -30.00 7.29
N GLU A 36 18.37 -29.12 8.25
CA GLU A 36 17.30 -29.30 9.23
C GLU A 36 15.98 -28.69 8.73
N LEU A 37 14.87 -29.40 8.99
CA LEU A 37 13.53 -28.94 8.59
C LEU A 37 13.16 -27.67 9.36
N TYR A 38 12.94 -26.56 8.64
CA TYR A 38 12.53 -25.26 9.18
C TYR A 38 11.03 -25.04 9.10
N GLN A 39 10.41 -25.39 7.96
CA GLN A 39 8.98 -25.22 7.73
C GLN A 39 8.46 -26.30 6.78
N GLU A 40 7.28 -26.83 7.08
CA GLU A 40 6.54 -27.75 6.20
C GLU A 40 5.42 -27.04 5.43
N LYS A 41 5.11 -27.58 4.26
CA LYS A 41 3.91 -27.23 3.47
C LYS A 41 3.75 -25.74 3.18
N GLY A 42 4.86 -25.04 2.92
CA GLY A 42 4.84 -23.69 2.41
C GLY A 42 4.16 -23.62 1.03
N GLN A 43 3.53 -22.51 0.70
CA GLN A 43 2.88 -22.32 -0.59
C GLN A 43 3.07 -20.90 -1.16
N VAL A 44 3.42 -19.91 -0.35
CA VAL A 44 3.58 -18.53 -0.79
C VAL A 44 4.88 -18.32 -1.58
N ASN A 45 4.90 -17.42 -2.53
CA ASN A 45 6.09 -17.15 -3.35
C ASN A 45 7.17 -16.34 -2.60
N VAL A 46 6.82 -15.70 -1.49
CA VAL A 46 7.76 -14.92 -0.66
C VAL A 46 7.92 -15.60 0.69
N ILE A 47 9.16 -15.88 1.06
CA ILE A 47 9.52 -16.75 2.18
C ILE A 47 10.54 -16.03 3.06
N SER A 48 10.19 -15.76 4.32
CA SER A 48 11.11 -15.17 5.29
C SER A 48 11.56 -16.17 6.34
N ILE A 49 12.85 -16.17 6.65
CA ILE A 49 13.50 -17.03 7.65
C ILE A 49 14.10 -16.12 8.70
N TYR A 50 13.80 -16.38 9.96
CA TYR A 50 14.17 -15.57 11.13
C TYR A 50 15.09 -16.31 12.08
N ASP A 51 15.48 -15.65 13.17
CA ASP A 51 16.29 -16.17 14.26
C ASP A 51 17.69 -16.68 13.84
N LEU A 52 18.21 -16.09 12.75
CA LEU A 52 19.56 -16.38 12.28
C LEU A 52 20.63 -15.70 13.16
N LEU A 53 21.82 -16.26 13.20
CA LEU A 53 22.97 -15.64 13.85
C LEU A 53 23.66 -14.66 12.89
N PRO A 54 24.17 -13.50 13.37
CA PRO A 54 24.93 -12.57 12.53
C PRO A 54 26.25 -13.19 12.05
N GLN A 55 26.74 -12.72 10.89
CA GLN A 55 28.01 -13.15 10.28
C GLN A 55 28.15 -14.68 10.19
N THR A 56 27.07 -15.35 9.86
CA THR A 56 26.98 -16.80 9.81
C THR A 56 26.53 -17.27 8.44
N LYS A 57 27.18 -18.27 7.91
CA LYS A 57 26.84 -18.90 6.63
C LYS A 57 25.72 -19.90 6.80
N TYR A 58 24.78 -19.85 5.89
CA TYR A 58 23.61 -20.71 5.83
C TYR A 58 23.36 -21.23 4.43
N ILE A 59 22.72 -22.38 4.35
CA ILE A 59 22.16 -22.95 3.14
C ILE A 59 20.65 -23.13 3.40
N VAL A 60 19.84 -22.50 2.56
CA VAL A 60 18.38 -22.72 2.54
C VAL A 60 18.05 -23.58 1.34
N GLU A 61 17.33 -24.65 1.55
CA GLU A 61 16.78 -25.48 0.51
C GLU A 61 15.27 -25.45 0.55
N ILE A 62 14.64 -25.25 -0.60
CA ILE A 62 13.19 -25.27 -0.80
C ILE A 62 12.89 -26.47 -1.67
N ARG A 63 12.14 -27.45 -1.16
CA ARG A 63 11.91 -28.73 -1.81
C ARG A 63 10.43 -28.98 -2.02
N THR A 64 10.03 -29.29 -3.24
CA THR A 64 8.76 -29.93 -3.57
C THR A 64 8.99 -31.42 -3.79
N GLN A 65 7.97 -32.16 -4.21
CA GLN A 65 8.13 -33.58 -4.59
C GLN A 65 9.00 -33.78 -5.83
N GLU A 66 9.04 -32.79 -6.72
CA GLU A 66 9.65 -32.92 -8.05
C GLU A 66 10.89 -32.01 -8.23
N GLU A 67 10.96 -30.90 -7.53
CA GLU A 67 11.97 -29.87 -7.73
C GLU A 67 12.56 -29.36 -6.41
N PHE A 68 13.75 -28.81 -6.49
CA PHE A 68 14.34 -28.09 -5.36
C PHE A 68 15.09 -26.83 -5.82
N ALA A 69 15.20 -25.86 -4.92
CA ALA A 69 16.08 -24.72 -5.02
C ALA A 69 17.00 -24.66 -3.82
N SER A 70 18.26 -24.26 -4.02
CA SER A 70 19.24 -24.07 -2.94
C SER A 70 19.83 -22.68 -3.04
N VAL A 71 19.91 -21.98 -1.91
CA VAL A 71 20.46 -20.62 -1.80
C VAL A 71 21.46 -20.58 -0.65
N GLU A 72 22.72 -20.26 -0.97
CA GLU A 72 23.77 -20.02 0.02
C GLU A 72 23.90 -18.52 0.30
N PHE A 73 24.09 -18.16 1.55
CA PHE A 73 24.26 -16.75 1.96
C PHE A 73 25.01 -16.64 3.28
N GLU A 74 25.49 -15.44 3.59
CA GLU A 74 26.04 -15.08 4.89
C GLU A 74 25.28 -13.87 5.43
N THR A 75 24.76 -13.96 6.66
CA THR A 75 24.06 -12.87 7.33
C THR A 75 24.98 -11.67 7.59
N LYS A 76 24.42 -10.47 7.63
CA LYS A 76 25.18 -9.25 7.90
C LYS A 76 25.69 -9.21 9.34
N SER A 77 26.73 -8.38 9.56
CA SER A 77 27.27 -8.15 10.90
C SER A 77 26.29 -7.35 11.77
N GLU A 78 26.30 -7.67 13.05
CA GLU A 78 25.59 -6.94 14.10
C GLU A 78 26.60 -6.44 15.14
N TYR A 79 26.56 -5.17 15.50
CA TYR A 79 27.52 -4.63 16.45
C TYR A 79 27.18 -5.00 17.89
N VAL A 80 25.92 -4.81 18.30
CA VAL A 80 25.43 -5.11 19.66
C VAL A 80 23.92 -5.28 19.65
N THR A 81 23.41 -6.10 20.56
CA THR A 81 21.98 -6.19 20.86
C THR A 81 21.66 -5.48 22.17
N LEU A 82 20.69 -4.58 22.15
CA LEU A 82 20.10 -3.95 23.32
C LEU A 82 18.68 -4.50 23.52
N ASP A 83 18.45 -5.18 24.65
CA ASP A 83 17.16 -5.77 25.02
C ASP A 83 16.35 -4.76 25.84
N VAL A 84 15.15 -4.41 25.38
CA VAL A 84 14.29 -3.40 26.04
C VAL A 84 13.92 -3.79 27.49
N LYS A 85 13.85 -5.08 27.80
CA LYS A 85 13.60 -5.55 29.19
C LYS A 85 14.77 -5.20 30.12
N ARG A 86 15.99 -5.17 29.63
CA ARG A 86 17.16 -4.73 30.40
C ARG A 86 17.17 -3.22 30.61
N PHE A 87 16.46 -2.47 29.81
CA PHE A 87 16.21 -1.03 30.00
C PHE A 87 15.05 -0.76 30.96
N GLY A 88 14.31 -1.78 31.38
CA GLY A 88 13.23 -1.69 32.38
C GLY A 88 11.82 -1.94 31.82
N ALA A 89 11.67 -2.17 30.51
CA ALA A 89 10.38 -2.48 29.93
C ALA A 89 9.79 -3.77 30.53
N LYS A 90 8.52 -3.75 30.85
CA LYS A 90 7.83 -4.86 31.52
C LYS A 90 7.23 -5.85 30.51
N GLY A 91 6.56 -5.32 29.48
CA GLY A 91 5.83 -6.16 28.53
C GLY A 91 4.66 -6.91 29.17
N ASP A 92 3.99 -6.29 30.15
CA ASP A 92 2.87 -6.84 30.92
C ASP A 92 1.49 -6.37 30.43
N GLY A 93 1.44 -5.53 29.40
CA GLY A 93 0.22 -4.96 28.79
C GLY A 93 -0.41 -3.80 29.59
N VAL A 94 0.14 -3.44 30.73
CA VAL A 94 -0.41 -2.43 31.65
C VAL A 94 0.57 -1.28 31.90
N THR A 95 1.83 -1.60 32.16
CA THR A 95 2.90 -0.63 32.39
C THR A 95 3.16 0.16 31.11
N ASP A 96 3.28 1.50 31.23
CA ASP A 96 3.74 2.33 30.10
C ASP A 96 5.22 2.08 29.85
N ASP A 97 5.52 1.32 28.82
CA ASP A 97 6.87 0.92 28.43
C ASP A 97 7.56 1.91 27.46
N THR A 98 6.88 3.01 27.12
CA THR A 98 7.36 3.98 26.10
C THR A 98 8.76 4.47 26.36
N LEU A 99 9.03 4.99 27.56
CA LEU A 99 10.33 5.57 27.89
C LEU A 99 11.47 4.54 27.89
N PHE A 100 11.19 3.31 28.30
CA PHE A 100 12.17 2.24 28.33
C PHE A 100 12.57 1.83 26.91
N ILE A 101 11.58 1.64 26.03
CA ILE A 101 11.82 1.29 24.63
C ILE A 101 12.48 2.44 23.89
N GLN A 102 12.00 3.69 24.08
CA GLN A 102 12.58 4.87 23.44
C GLN A 102 14.03 5.10 23.90
N SER A 103 14.34 4.90 25.17
CA SER A 103 15.70 4.99 25.70
C SER A 103 16.62 3.94 25.06
N CYS A 104 16.13 2.73 24.86
CA CYS A 104 16.85 1.66 24.17
C CYS A 104 17.13 2.03 22.71
N ILE A 105 16.15 2.57 21.99
CA ILE A 105 16.30 3.07 20.61
C ILE A 105 17.37 4.18 20.56
N ASN A 106 17.27 5.17 21.46
CA ASN A 106 18.19 6.31 21.49
C ASN A 106 19.64 5.91 21.81
N ALA A 107 19.83 4.94 22.69
CA ALA A 107 21.14 4.41 23.09
C ALA A 107 21.75 3.47 22.05
N CYS A 108 20.95 2.88 21.16
CA CYS A 108 21.44 1.90 20.19
C CYS A 108 22.47 2.52 19.24
N PRO A 109 23.69 1.99 19.15
CA PRO A 109 24.70 2.51 18.23
C PRO A 109 24.42 2.05 16.79
N LYS A 110 25.14 2.65 15.86
CA LYS A 110 25.10 2.27 14.43
C LYS A 110 25.36 0.77 14.26
N ASN A 111 24.56 0.14 13.40
CA ASN A 111 24.55 -1.32 13.16
C ASN A 111 24.20 -2.15 14.41
N GLY A 112 23.65 -1.53 15.45
CA GLY A 112 23.10 -2.23 16.60
C GLY A 112 21.66 -2.70 16.36
N ARG A 113 21.22 -3.60 17.23
CA ARG A 113 19.86 -4.12 17.27
C ARG A 113 19.17 -3.73 18.57
N VAL A 114 17.96 -3.19 18.48
CA VAL A 114 17.01 -3.10 19.58
C VAL A 114 16.13 -4.33 19.53
N LEU A 115 16.20 -5.16 20.56
CA LEU A 115 15.41 -6.37 20.68
C LEU A 115 14.19 -6.11 21.55
N ILE A 116 13.00 -6.36 21.00
CA ILE A 116 11.71 -6.36 21.70
C ILE A 116 11.26 -7.83 21.79
N PRO A 117 11.53 -8.52 22.91
CA PRO A 117 11.17 -9.93 23.07
C PRO A 117 9.65 -10.09 23.32
N SER A 118 9.19 -11.36 23.35
CA SER A 118 7.78 -11.69 23.65
C SER A 118 7.25 -10.95 24.90
N GLY A 119 6.06 -10.37 24.77
CA GLY A 119 5.35 -9.58 25.79
C GLY A 119 4.45 -8.54 25.16
N THR A 120 3.49 -8.00 25.91
CA THR A 120 2.61 -6.92 25.48
C THR A 120 3.08 -5.60 26.08
N TYR A 121 3.57 -4.70 25.27
CA TYR A 121 4.16 -3.42 25.66
C TYR A 121 3.16 -2.30 25.39
N SER A 122 2.60 -1.69 26.43
CA SER A 122 1.75 -0.50 26.28
C SER A 122 2.63 0.71 25.94
N VAL A 123 2.37 1.33 24.77
CA VAL A 123 3.24 2.39 24.26
C VAL A 123 2.48 3.61 23.75
N LEU A 124 3.08 4.76 23.92
CA LEU A 124 2.86 5.98 23.16
C LEU A 124 3.76 5.99 21.91
N PRO A 125 3.66 6.98 21.03
CA PRO A 125 4.52 7.05 19.85
C PRO A 125 6.01 6.88 20.13
N LEU A 126 6.63 5.97 19.39
CA LEU A 126 8.06 5.69 19.39
C LEU A 126 8.71 6.34 18.17
N PHE A 127 9.78 7.10 18.40
CA PHE A 127 10.52 7.81 17.36
C PHE A 127 11.76 7.01 16.94
N LEU A 128 11.89 6.80 15.64
CA LEU A 128 13.00 6.06 15.06
C LEU A 128 14.31 6.84 15.11
N LYS A 129 15.41 6.12 15.06
CA LYS A 129 16.78 6.61 14.94
C LYS A 129 17.46 5.95 13.74
N SER A 130 18.31 6.68 13.03
CA SER A 130 19.05 6.15 11.87
C SER A 130 20.04 5.03 12.21
N ASP A 131 20.34 4.21 11.23
CA ASP A 131 21.38 3.19 11.22
C ASP A 131 21.21 2.05 12.26
N ILE A 132 19.97 1.66 12.57
CA ILE A 132 19.67 0.59 13.53
C ILE A 132 18.69 -0.44 12.97
N THR A 133 18.68 -1.60 13.60
CA THR A 133 17.63 -2.62 13.41
C THR A 133 16.77 -2.71 14.68
N ILE A 134 15.45 -2.71 14.53
CA ILE A 134 14.48 -2.98 15.59
C ILE A 134 13.84 -4.32 15.26
N GLU A 135 13.98 -5.28 16.17
CA GLU A 135 13.38 -6.59 16.00
C GLU A 135 12.26 -6.81 17.01
N LEU A 136 11.06 -7.06 16.49
CA LEU A 136 9.91 -7.52 17.27
C LEU A 136 9.85 -9.06 17.15
N GLN A 137 10.28 -9.76 18.18
CA GLN A 137 10.23 -11.22 18.19
C GLN A 137 8.81 -11.75 18.11
N GLU A 138 8.66 -13.01 17.77
CA GLU A 138 7.37 -13.69 17.85
C GLU A 138 6.78 -13.58 19.27
N GLY A 139 5.52 -13.15 19.36
CA GLY A 139 4.86 -12.83 20.62
C GLY A 139 5.15 -11.45 21.20
N ALA A 140 5.99 -10.63 20.56
CA ALA A 140 6.13 -9.22 20.89
C ALA A 140 4.91 -8.43 20.37
N HIS A 141 4.28 -7.63 21.21
CA HIS A 141 3.08 -6.86 20.88
C HIS A 141 3.23 -5.43 21.38
N LEU A 142 3.46 -4.48 20.47
CA LEU A 142 3.41 -3.05 20.77
C LEU A 142 1.95 -2.60 20.75
N LEU A 143 1.37 -2.33 21.92
CA LEU A 143 -0.04 -1.97 22.09
C LEU A 143 -0.17 -0.45 22.28
N GLY A 144 -0.75 0.24 21.32
CA GLY A 144 -0.95 1.69 21.35
C GLY A 144 -1.85 2.14 22.51
N ASN A 145 -1.46 3.22 23.18
CA ASN A 145 -2.27 3.87 24.20
C ASN A 145 -3.52 4.50 23.57
N THR A 146 -4.67 4.40 24.22
CA THR A 146 -5.94 4.93 23.69
C THR A 146 -6.22 6.39 24.08
N ASP A 147 -5.46 6.97 25.00
CA ASP A 147 -5.64 8.37 25.44
C ASP A 147 -4.93 9.35 24.51
N ARG A 148 -5.70 9.99 23.62
CA ARG A 148 -5.17 10.96 22.64
C ARG A 148 -4.47 12.17 23.25
N ASN A 149 -4.79 12.54 24.52
CA ASN A 149 -4.17 13.68 25.19
C ASN A 149 -2.67 13.46 25.48
N LYS A 150 -2.22 12.22 25.46
CA LYS A 150 -0.81 11.84 25.67
C LYS A 150 0.02 11.79 24.39
N TYR A 151 -0.63 11.84 23.22
CA TYR A 151 0.08 11.73 21.96
C TYR A 151 0.74 13.06 21.56
N PRO A 152 2.02 13.07 21.15
CA PRO A 152 2.66 14.25 20.58
C PRO A 152 1.97 14.65 19.26
N ILE A 153 1.90 15.97 19.01
CA ILE A 153 1.35 16.52 17.78
C ILE A 153 2.49 16.83 16.83
N LEU A 154 2.37 16.37 15.60
CA LEU A 154 3.23 16.77 14.48
C LEU A 154 2.56 17.95 13.78
N PRO A 155 3.15 19.17 13.79
CA PRO A 155 2.54 20.33 13.18
C PRO A 155 2.46 20.21 11.66
N GLY A 156 1.34 20.65 11.09
CA GLY A 156 1.11 20.61 9.65
C GLY A 156 2.00 21.56 8.88
N MET A 157 2.14 22.78 9.39
CA MET A 157 3.00 23.81 8.81
C MET A 157 3.78 24.49 9.92
N THR A 158 5.07 24.63 9.71
CA THR A 158 5.91 25.49 10.54
C THR A 158 6.48 26.60 9.65
N LEU A 159 6.30 27.84 10.07
CA LEU A 159 6.97 28.97 9.45
C LEU A 159 8.36 29.10 10.06
N LEU A 160 9.38 29.06 9.21
CA LEU A 160 10.74 29.42 9.64
C LEU A 160 10.87 30.95 9.75
N THR A 161 11.78 31.41 10.60
CA THR A 161 11.98 32.82 10.89
C THR A 161 12.45 33.66 9.70
N ASP A 162 12.98 33.00 8.67
CA ASP A 162 13.47 33.67 7.44
C ASP A 162 12.46 33.58 6.28
N GLU A 163 11.27 33.00 6.51
CA GLU A 163 10.20 32.83 5.52
C GLU A 163 10.63 32.08 4.23
N SER A 164 11.84 31.52 4.21
CA SER A 164 12.42 30.92 3.00
C SER A 164 11.91 29.50 2.74
N ASP A 165 11.60 28.75 3.80
CA ASP A 165 11.13 27.36 3.69
C ASP A 165 10.10 27.01 4.76
N ASP A 166 8.87 26.84 4.34
CA ASP A 166 7.86 26.19 5.20
C ASP A 166 8.19 24.71 5.35
N TYR A 167 8.44 24.27 6.54
CA TYR A 167 8.60 22.85 6.85
C TYR A 167 7.26 22.24 7.28
N ASN A 168 6.78 21.26 6.53
CA ASN A 168 5.61 20.52 6.96
C ASN A 168 6.02 19.16 7.52
N LEU A 169 5.56 18.86 8.72
CA LEU A 169 5.80 17.61 9.41
C LEU A 169 4.55 16.74 9.42
N GLY A 170 3.42 17.32 9.79
CA GLY A 170 2.12 16.64 9.78
C GLY A 170 1.41 16.71 8.42
N SER A 171 0.60 15.71 8.14
CA SER A 171 -0.24 15.64 6.94
C SER A 171 -1.56 14.96 7.25
N TRP A 172 -2.62 15.38 6.56
CA TRP A 172 -3.90 14.67 6.53
C TRP A 172 -4.56 14.83 5.18
N GLU A 173 -4.85 13.71 4.50
CA GLU A 173 -5.51 13.67 3.20
C GLU A 173 -4.89 14.66 2.20
N GLY A 174 -3.56 14.63 2.03
CA GLY A 174 -2.84 15.44 1.07
C GLY A 174 -2.70 16.93 1.40
N ASN A 175 -3.07 17.35 2.62
CA ASN A 175 -2.91 18.71 3.11
C ASN A 175 -1.92 18.75 4.30
N PRO A 176 -1.15 19.85 4.46
CA PRO A 176 -0.23 20.02 5.58
C PRO A 176 -1.02 20.44 6.84
N LEU A 177 -1.53 19.46 7.55
CA LEU A 177 -2.38 19.64 8.72
C LEU A 177 -1.79 18.94 9.95
N ASP A 178 -2.04 19.50 11.14
CA ASP A 178 -1.63 18.90 12.40
C ASP A 178 -2.20 17.49 12.54
N CYS A 179 -1.34 16.53 12.82
CA CYS A 179 -1.73 15.16 13.13
C CYS A 179 -0.97 14.65 14.35
N PHE A 180 -1.52 13.65 15.02
CA PHE A 180 -0.78 12.98 16.08
C PHE A 180 0.37 12.16 15.51
N ALA A 181 1.48 12.06 16.25
CA ALA A 181 2.54 11.12 15.96
C ALA A 181 2.00 9.68 16.00
N SER A 182 2.52 8.84 15.14
CA SER A 182 2.12 7.44 14.99
C SER A 182 2.88 6.52 15.96
N ILE A 183 2.38 5.32 16.18
CA ILE A 183 3.04 4.36 17.09
C ILE A 183 4.52 4.19 16.71
N ILE A 184 4.79 4.08 15.43
CA ILE A 184 6.15 4.17 14.89
C ILE A 184 6.23 5.44 14.04
N THR A 185 7.08 6.37 14.45
CA THR A 185 7.29 7.65 13.76
C THR A 185 8.75 7.81 13.37
N GLY A 186 9.01 7.97 12.08
CA GLY A 186 10.32 8.32 11.54
C GLY A 186 10.30 9.75 10.98
N VAL A 187 11.26 10.56 11.36
CA VAL A 187 11.45 11.92 10.84
C VAL A 187 12.89 12.05 10.39
N GLU A 188 13.10 12.18 9.07
CA GLU A 188 14.43 12.35 8.45
C GLU A 188 15.47 11.28 8.85
N VAL A 189 15.00 10.07 9.16
CA VAL A 189 15.88 8.95 9.50
C VAL A 189 16.21 8.11 8.27
N SER A 190 17.35 7.44 8.33
CA SER A 190 17.82 6.58 7.24
C SER A 190 18.41 5.27 7.75
N ASN A 191 18.41 4.24 6.87
CA ASN A 191 19.02 2.94 7.14
C ASN A 191 18.42 2.25 8.37
N VAL A 192 17.09 2.16 8.45
CA VAL A 192 16.39 1.49 9.56
C VAL A 192 15.70 0.24 9.05
N ASN A 193 15.92 -0.86 9.76
CA ASN A 193 15.18 -2.09 9.53
C ASN A 193 14.28 -2.38 10.73
N ILE A 194 13.01 -2.69 10.47
CA ILE A 194 12.05 -3.15 11.48
C ILE A 194 11.63 -4.54 11.05
N ILE A 195 12.03 -5.55 11.80
CA ILE A 195 11.96 -6.96 11.39
C ILE A 195 11.29 -7.84 12.44
N GLY A 196 10.93 -9.04 12.05
CA GLY A 196 10.43 -10.08 12.94
C GLY A 196 8.95 -10.38 12.78
N LYS A 197 8.40 -11.18 13.70
CA LYS A 197 7.02 -11.68 13.64
C LYS A 197 6.09 -11.00 14.66
N GLY A 198 6.54 -9.91 15.29
CA GLY A 198 5.75 -9.18 16.28
C GLY A 198 4.65 -8.33 15.68
N ILE A 199 3.86 -7.71 16.56
CA ILE A 199 2.66 -6.96 16.22
C ILE A 199 2.81 -5.49 16.64
N ILE A 200 2.45 -4.58 15.74
CA ILE A 200 2.24 -3.16 16.00
C ILE A 200 0.72 -2.93 15.96
N ASP A 201 0.11 -2.73 17.12
CA ASP A 201 -1.34 -2.64 17.29
C ASP A 201 -1.74 -1.20 17.71
N GLY A 202 -2.50 -0.54 16.84
CA GLY A 202 -3.02 0.80 17.14
C GLY A 202 -4.07 0.85 18.24
N ASN A 203 -4.62 -0.30 18.64
CA ASN A 203 -5.60 -0.43 19.71
C ASN A 203 -6.82 0.50 19.57
N ALA A 204 -7.13 0.90 18.34
CA ALA A 204 -8.11 1.94 18.07
C ALA A 204 -9.54 1.54 18.45
N GLN A 205 -9.85 0.25 18.39
CA GLN A 205 -11.15 -0.32 18.74
C GLN A 205 -11.48 -0.16 20.24
N ASN A 206 -10.48 -0.02 21.08
CA ASN A 206 -10.62 0.12 22.54
C ASN A 206 -10.58 1.59 23.01
N GLY A 207 -10.45 2.53 22.07
CA GLY A 207 -10.46 3.97 22.32
C GLY A 207 -11.57 4.70 21.56
N ASP A 208 -11.39 6.00 21.39
CA ASP A 208 -12.33 6.85 20.66
C ASP A 208 -11.84 7.23 19.24
N TRP A 209 -10.80 6.57 18.75
CA TRP A 209 -10.18 6.90 17.47
C TRP A 209 -11.10 6.72 16.27
N TRP A 210 -12.01 5.75 16.33
CA TRP A 210 -12.98 5.45 15.27
C TRP A 210 -14.35 6.12 15.49
N VAL A 211 -14.47 6.97 16.50
CA VAL A 211 -15.69 7.72 16.78
C VAL A 211 -15.59 9.10 16.13
N ASP A 212 -16.60 9.48 15.35
CA ASP A 212 -16.71 10.79 14.70
C ASP A 212 -15.46 11.19 13.89
N VAL A 213 -15.07 10.30 13.00
CA VAL A 213 -13.78 10.33 12.27
C VAL A 213 -13.60 11.52 11.34
N ARG A 214 -14.67 12.24 11.00
CA ARG A 214 -14.63 13.43 10.14
C ARG A 214 -14.38 14.72 10.91
N THR A 215 -14.41 14.66 12.24
CA THR A 215 -14.17 15.81 13.10
C THR A 215 -12.75 15.80 13.64
N LYS A 216 -12.00 16.86 13.36
CA LYS A 216 -10.69 17.06 13.98
C LYS A 216 -10.87 17.30 15.47
N ARG A 217 -10.30 16.44 16.31
CA ARG A 217 -10.25 16.60 17.77
C ARG A 217 -8.78 16.74 18.20
N ILE A 218 -8.39 17.95 18.63
CA ILE A 218 -7.02 18.38 18.95
C ILE A 218 -6.17 18.39 17.66
N ALA A 219 -5.85 17.22 17.11
CA ALA A 219 -5.16 17.00 15.84
C ALA A 219 -5.86 15.87 15.06
N TRP A 220 -5.46 15.64 13.81
CA TRP A 220 -5.92 14.50 13.03
C TRP A 220 -5.34 13.19 13.56
N ARG A 221 -6.08 12.09 13.34
CA ARG A 221 -5.74 10.75 13.85
C ARG A 221 -4.32 10.31 13.44
N PRO A 222 -3.60 9.59 14.32
CA PRO A 222 -2.31 9.00 13.97
C PRO A 222 -2.50 7.82 13.00
N ARG A 223 -1.43 7.44 12.31
CA ARG A 223 -1.31 6.19 11.54
C ARG A 223 -0.72 5.11 12.44
N GLY A 224 -0.60 3.89 11.92
CA GLY A 224 0.23 2.87 12.57
C GLY A 224 1.71 3.23 12.48
N VAL A 225 2.17 3.47 11.24
CA VAL A 225 3.55 3.88 10.92
C VAL A 225 3.51 5.15 10.08
N PHE A 226 4.26 6.17 10.46
CA PHE A 226 4.42 7.42 9.71
C PHE A 226 5.89 7.74 9.51
N LEU A 227 6.33 7.82 8.24
CA LEU A 227 7.73 8.05 7.86
C LEU A 227 7.84 9.34 7.05
N VAL A 228 8.35 10.40 7.64
CA VAL A 228 8.47 11.72 7.02
C VAL A 228 9.90 11.94 6.54
N ARG A 229 10.11 12.12 5.24
CA ARG A 229 11.44 12.36 4.62
C ARG A 229 12.51 11.34 5.02
N CYS A 230 12.08 10.08 5.15
CA CYS A 230 12.96 8.96 5.47
C CYS A 230 13.56 8.33 4.21
N SER A 231 14.68 7.63 4.37
CA SER A 231 15.32 6.92 3.27
C SER A 231 15.89 5.57 3.68
N ASN A 232 15.86 4.59 2.78
CA ASN A 232 16.39 3.23 3.04
C ASN A 232 15.76 2.59 4.29
N ILE A 233 14.43 2.53 4.33
CA ILE A 233 13.68 1.91 5.43
C ILE A 233 13.11 0.58 4.95
N THR A 234 13.30 -0.47 5.73
CA THR A 234 12.73 -1.79 5.46
C THR A 234 11.89 -2.27 6.64
N PHE A 235 10.66 -2.69 6.36
CA PHE A 235 9.84 -3.49 7.26
C PHE A 235 9.77 -4.91 6.71
N GLU A 236 10.02 -5.91 7.56
CA GLU A 236 9.99 -7.31 7.18
C GLU A 236 9.23 -8.13 8.23
N GLY A 237 8.18 -8.82 7.83
CA GLY A 237 7.48 -9.84 8.62
C GLY A 237 6.48 -9.33 9.66
N VAL A 238 6.62 -8.12 10.13
CA VAL A 238 5.76 -7.59 11.21
C VAL A 238 4.29 -7.44 10.78
N THR A 239 3.40 -7.60 11.75
CA THR A 239 1.97 -7.34 11.58
C THR A 239 1.63 -5.93 12.07
N VAL A 240 0.86 -5.17 11.29
CA VAL A 240 0.27 -3.88 11.73
C VAL A 240 -1.25 -4.04 11.75
N THR A 241 -1.87 -3.63 12.85
CA THR A 241 -3.31 -3.86 13.06
C THR A 241 -3.99 -2.75 13.87
N ASN A 242 -5.32 -2.67 13.74
CA ASN A 242 -6.20 -1.80 14.54
C ASN A 242 -5.71 -0.35 14.67
N THR A 243 -5.18 0.20 13.60
CA THR A 243 -4.62 1.56 13.61
C THR A 243 -5.74 2.62 13.67
N PRO A 244 -5.49 3.78 14.28
CA PRO A 244 -6.48 4.86 14.31
C PRO A 244 -6.90 5.39 12.94
N SER A 245 -6.03 5.30 11.95
CA SER A 245 -6.26 5.58 10.54
C SER A 245 -5.34 4.70 9.68
N TRP A 246 -4.81 5.15 8.56
CA TRP A 246 -3.94 4.39 7.65
C TRP A 246 -2.87 3.56 8.38
N ASN A 247 -2.63 2.34 7.92
CA ASN A 247 -1.66 1.47 8.60
C ASN A 247 -0.22 1.96 8.35
N LEU A 248 0.19 2.11 7.09
CA LEU A 248 1.52 2.56 6.70
C LEU A 248 1.43 3.84 5.86
N HIS A 249 2.14 4.88 6.27
CA HIS A 249 2.17 6.15 5.55
C HIS A 249 3.61 6.68 5.41
N PRO A 250 4.39 6.23 4.42
CA PRO A 250 5.60 6.93 4.03
C PRO A 250 5.23 8.24 3.29
N TYR A 251 5.89 9.35 3.68
CA TYR A 251 5.58 10.69 3.24
C TYR A 251 6.86 11.42 2.83
N PHE A 252 6.95 11.85 1.57
CA PHE A 252 8.17 12.41 0.98
C PHE A 252 9.43 11.56 1.20
N SER A 253 9.27 10.24 1.25
CA SER A 253 10.32 9.28 1.55
C SER A 253 10.78 8.53 0.31
N ASN A 254 11.97 7.90 0.37
CA ASN A 254 12.51 7.16 -0.76
C ASN A 254 13.20 5.86 -0.34
N ASN A 255 13.29 4.90 -1.27
CA ASN A 255 13.86 3.58 -1.02
C ASN A 255 13.19 2.89 0.19
N ILE A 256 11.88 2.78 0.15
CA ILE A 256 11.06 2.17 1.22
C ILE A 256 10.66 0.76 0.79
N ARG A 257 10.79 -0.19 1.70
CA ARG A 257 10.49 -1.58 1.42
C ARG A 257 9.58 -2.17 2.50
N PHE A 258 8.45 -2.72 2.07
CA PHE A 258 7.52 -3.49 2.90
C PHE A 258 7.51 -4.92 2.38
N ILE A 259 8.02 -5.86 3.18
CA ILE A 259 8.29 -7.24 2.75
C ILE A 259 7.62 -8.21 3.70
N ASP A 260 6.85 -9.18 3.17
CA ASP A 260 6.22 -10.29 3.92
C ASP A 260 5.46 -9.85 5.17
N MET A 261 4.83 -8.67 5.12
CA MET A 261 4.07 -8.11 6.23
C MET A 261 2.60 -8.54 6.20
N LYS A 262 1.92 -8.35 7.33
CA LYS A 262 0.46 -8.46 7.42
C LYS A 262 -0.14 -7.14 7.88
N LEU A 263 -1.06 -6.60 7.09
CA LEU A 263 -1.81 -5.38 7.41
C LEU A 263 -3.27 -5.78 7.61
N ILE A 264 -3.71 -5.79 8.87
CA ILE A 264 -5.00 -6.38 9.24
C ILE A 264 -5.81 -5.37 10.06
N SER A 265 -6.94 -4.97 9.55
CA SER A 265 -7.91 -4.09 10.24
C SER A 265 -9.32 -4.63 10.03
N PRO A 266 -10.25 -4.40 10.97
CA PRO A 266 -11.64 -4.81 10.78
C PRO A 266 -12.23 -4.24 9.48
N LYS A 267 -13.01 -5.02 8.75
CA LYS A 267 -13.62 -4.63 7.45
C LYS A 267 -14.45 -3.34 7.54
N VAL A 268 -14.97 -3.00 8.71
CA VAL A 268 -15.81 -1.82 8.94
C VAL A 268 -15.06 -0.66 9.62
N SER A 269 -13.76 -0.81 9.85
CA SER A 269 -12.95 0.25 10.47
C SER A 269 -12.72 1.41 9.51
N PRO A 270 -12.87 2.67 9.97
CA PRO A 270 -12.85 3.83 9.08
C PRO A 270 -11.43 4.28 8.75
N ASN A 271 -11.16 4.49 7.46
CA ASN A 271 -9.87 4.97 6.93
C ASN A 271 -8.67 4.13 7.38
N THR A 272 -8.84 2.82 7.49
CA THR A 272 -7.75 1.90 7.80
C THR A 272 -7.17 1.32 6.51
N ASP A 273 -6.81 2.22 5.58
CA ASP A 273 -6.06 1.88 4.38
C ASP A 273 -4.79 1.11 4.76
N GLY A 274 -4.36 0.19 3.91
CA GLY A 274 -3.18 -0.64 4.22
C GLY A 274 -1.88 0.15 4.09
N CYS A 275 -1.62 0.72 2.92
CA CYS A 275 -0.40 1.47 2.66
C CYS A 275 -0.67 2.68 1.76
N ASP A 276 -0.33 3.86 2.24
CA ASP A 276 -0.57 5.15 1.60
C ASP A 276 0.74 5.91 1.32
N PRO A 277 1.57 5.45 0.37
CA PRO A 277 2.77 6.18 0.01
C PRO A 277 2.41 7.51 -0.63
N GLU A 278 2.88 8.62 -0.07
CA GLU A 278 2.58 9.97 -0.56
C GLU A 278 3.86 10.71 -0.94
N SER A 279 3.99 11.11 -2.23
CA SER A 279 5.18 11.76 -2.78
C SER A 279 6.47 10.98 -2.52
N CYS A 280 6.40 9.66 -2.70
CA CYS A 280 7.50 8.72 -2.47
C CYS A 280 8.12 8.22 -3.77
N GLU A 281 9.38 7.80 -3.69
CA GLU A 281 10.13 7.28 -4.83
C GLU A 281 10.83 5.97 -4.47
N ASN A 282 10.86 5.00 -5.41
CA ASN A 282 11.47 3.69 -5.24
C ASN A 282 10.87 2.94 -4.03
N VAL A 283 9.62 2.50 -4.17
CA VAL A 283 8.90 1.77 -3.13
C VAL A 283 8.66 0.33 -3.58
N ASP A 284 9.11 -0.61 -2.78
CA ASP A 284 8.84 -2.05 -2.94
C ASP A 284 7.79 -2.51 -1.93
N ILE A 285 6.71 -3.14 -2.40
CA ILE A 285 5.70 -3.82 -1.57
C ILE A 285 5.62 -5.26 -2.04
N ILE A 286 6.21 -6.19 -1.28
CA ILE A 286 6.48 -7.55 -1.76
C ILE A 286 6.01 -8.58 -0.74
N GLY A 287 5.15 -9.51 -1.15
CA GLY A 287 4.68 -10.59 -0.28
C GLY A 287 3.73 -10.12 0.83
N VAL A 288 3.19 -8.90 0.76
CA VAL A 288 2.36 -8.33 1.81
C VAL A 288 0.93 -8.83 1.71
N HIS A 289 0.38 -9.24 2.86
CA HIS A 289 -1.02 -9.61 2.99
C HIS A 289 -1.83 -8.45 3.56
N PHE A 290 -2.87 -8.03 2.83
CA PHE A 290 -3.81 -6.98 3.22
C PHE A 290 -5.18 -7.58 3.54
N SER A 291 -5.78 -7.16 4.66
CA SER A 291 -7.17 -7.38 5.01
C SER A 291 -7.65 -6.16 5.80
N VAL A 292 -8.20 -5.16 5.12
CA VAL A 292 -8.36 -3.80 5.66
C VAL A 292 -9.78 -3.25 5.45
N GLY A 293 -10.10 -2.15 6.12
CA GLY A 293 -11.42 -1.53 6.09
C GLY A 293 -11.61 -0.45 5.01
N ASP A 294 -10.53 -0.02 4.34
CA ASP A 294 -10.55 0.96 3.24
C ASP A 294 -9.64 0.47 2.10
N ASP A 295 -8.98 1.32 1.33
CA ASP A 295 -8.12 0.90 0.20
C ASP A 295 -6.91 0.07 0.69
N CYS A 296 -6.54 -1.04 0.01
CA CYS A 296 -5.37 -1.84 0.43
C CYS A 296 -4.07 -1.08 0.21
N ILE A 297 -3.87 -0.52 -0.98
CA ILE A 297 -2.76 0.38 -1.30
C ILE A 297 -3.36 1.63 -1.95
N ALA A 298 -3.06 2.82 -1.42
CA ALA A 298 -3.51 4.08 -2.00
C ALA A 298 -2.33 5.03 -2.23
N ILE A 299 -1.79 5.02 -3.45
CA ILE A 299 -0.65 5.86 -3.83
C ILE A 299 -1.10 7.31 -4.02
N LYS A 300 -0.44 8.24 -3.36
CA LYS A 300 -0.81 9.66 -3.28
C LYS A 300 0.38 10.57 -3.60
N SER A 301 0.11 11.84 -3.90
CA SER A 301 1.12 12.88 -4.08
C SER A 301 0.57 14.28 -3.76
N GLY A 302 -0.24 14.37 -2.71
CA GLY A 302 -0.80 15.61 -2.19
C GLY A 302 -2.01 16.16 -2.94
N LYS A 303 -2.73 17.06 -2.29
CA LYS A 303 -3.75 17.92 -2.92
C LYS A 303 -3.07 19.08 -3.64
N ILE A 304 -3.89 19.94 -4.31
CA ILE A 304 -3.40 20.97 -5.22
C ILE A 304 -2.34 21.90 -4.62
N TYR A 305 -2.46 22.30 -3.35
CA TYR A 305 -1.48 23.14 -2.68
C TYR A 305 -0.09 22.45 -2.61
N MET A 306 -0.05 21.21 -2.10
CA MET A 306 1.18 20.45 -1.96
C MET A 306 1.78 20.07 -3.32
N GLY A 307 0.94 19.69 -4.28
CA GLY A 307 1.37 19.38 -5.64
C GLY A 307 2.01 20.56 -6.36
N ARG A 308 1.44 21.75 -6.26
CA ARG A 308 2.01 22.98 -6.85
C ARG A 308 3.30 23.41 -6.17
N LYS A 309 3.35 23.31 -4.85
CA LYS A 309 4.52 23.74 -4.06
C LYS A 309 5.72 22.83 -4.28
N TYR A 310 5.54 21.52 -4.11
CA TYR A 310 6.67 20.59 -4.09
C TYR A 310 6.90 19.87 -5.42
N LYS A 311 5.88 19.73 -6.27
CA LYS A 311 5.94 19.02 -7.57
C LYS A 311 6.64 17.66 -7.47
N LYS A 312 6.40 16.97 -6.36
CA LYS A 312 7.02 15.66 -6.06
C LYS A 312 6.03 14.54 -6.36
N PRO A 313 6.23 13.81 -7.45
CA PRO A 313 5.40 12.65 -7.77
C PRO A 313 5.70 11.48 -6.83
N SER A 314 4.76 10.54 -6.75
CA SER A 314 5.06 9.17 -6.36
C SER A 314 5.48 8.38 -7.59
N SER A 315 6.66 7.72 -7.54
CA SER A 315 7.21 7.07 -8.73
C SER A 315 8.07 5.84 -8.45
N ASN A 316 8.16 4.96 -9.44
CA ASN A 316 8.97 3.74 -9.41
C ASN A 316 8.54 2.78 -8.28
N PHE A 317 7.32 2.27 -8.37
CA PHE A 317 6.79 1.29 -7.42
C PHE A 317 6.82 -0.11 -8.01
N ASN A 318 7.26 -1.07 -7.20
CA ASN A 318 7.13 -2.49 -7.47
C ASN A 318 6.24 -3.14 -6.41
N ILE A 319 5.02 -3.46 -6.79
CA ILE A 319 4.03 -4.14 -5.96
C ILE A 319 3.90 -5.55 -6.51
N ARG A 320 4.34 -6.57 -5.75
CA ARG A 320 4.29 -7.92 -6.27
C ARG A 320 4.14 -9.01 -5.21
N ASN A 321 3.61 -10.14 -5.65
CA ASN A 321 3.34 -11.27 -4.76
C ASN A 321 2.53 -10.87 -3.53
N CYS A 322 1.57 -9.93 -3.68
CA CYS A 322 0.71 -9.46 -2.60
C CYS A 322 -0.67 -10.13 -2.67
N SER A 323 -1.27 -10.33 -1.51
CA SER A 323 -2.65 -10.80 -1.36
C SER A 323 -3.49 -9.70 -0.73
N MET A 324 -4.53 -9.24 -1.44
CA MET A 324 -5.44 -8.20 -1.00
C MET A 324 -6.83 -8.81 -0.80
N ASN A 325 -7.28 -8.82 0.45
CA ASN A 325 -8.62 -9.30 0.81
C ASN A 325 -9.45 -8.13 1.32
N PHE A 326 -10.66 -8.01 0.79
CA PHE A 326 -11.57 -6.91 1.11
C PHE A 326 -10.99 -5.54 0.71
N GLY A 327 -11.54 -4.48 1.28
CA GLY A 327 -11.12 -3.12 0.96
C GLY A 327 -11.83 -2.51 -0.25
N HIS A 328 -11.83 -1.19 -0.30
CA HIS A 328 -12.51 -0.44 -1.36
C HIS A 328 -11.77 -0.44 -2.70
N GLY A 329 -10.50 -0.78 -2.69
CA GLY A 329 -9.67 -0.98 -3.87
C GLY A 329 -8.39 -1.73 -3.52
N ALA A 330 -7.96 -2.66 -4.40
CA ALA A 330 -6.71 -3.38 -4.17
C ALA A 330 -5.50 -2.45 -4.37
N VAL A 331 -5.41 -1.81 -5.54
CA VAL A 331 -4.41 -0.77 -5.81
C VAL A 331 -5.12 0.47 -6.32
N VAL A 332 -4.95 1.56 -5.58
CA VAL A 332 -5.64 2.82 -5.81
C VAL A 332 -4.63 3.92 -6.08
N LEU A 333 -4.89 4.75 -7.08
CA LEU A 333 -4.09 5.92 -7.42
C LEU A 333 -4.94 7.17 -7.19
N GLY A 334 -4.53 7.99 -6.23
CA GLY A 334 -5.29 9.17 -5.79
C GLY A 334 -6.24 8.90 -4.61
N SER A 335 -7.16 9.82 -4.34
CA SER A 335 -7.50 11.09 -5.06
C SER A 335 -6.48 12.23 -4.90
N GLU A 336 -5.64 12.21 -3.89
CA GLU A 336 -4.58 13.17 -3.62
C GLU A 336 -3.39 12.88 -4.56
N MET A 337 -3.45 13.33 -5.81
CA MET A 337 -2.44 13.01 -6.82
C MET A 337 -1.92 14.24 -7.59
N ALA A 338 -2.00 15.42 -6.97
CA ALA A 338 -1.64 16.69 -7.61
C ALA A 338 -0.15 16.83 -7.95
N GLY A 339 0.73 16.06 -7.32
CA GLY A 339 2.15 15.97 -7.67
C GLY A 339 2.49 14.95 -8.76
N GLY A 340 1.51 14.13 -9.16
CA GLY A 340 1.69 13.07 -10.17
C GLY A 340 1.99 11.68 -9.59
N ILE A 341 1.73 10.64 -10.40
CA ILE A 341 2.02 9.23 -10.08
C ILE A 341 2.56 8.57 -11.35
N LYS A 342 3.74 7.95 -11.30
CA LYS A 342 4.42 7.43 -12.49
C LYS A 342 5.14 6.11 -12.26
N ASN A 343 5.18 5.26 -13.29
CA ASN A 343 5.94 4.01 -13.29
C ASN A 343 5.54 3.10 -12.12
N ILE A 344 4.29 2.64 -12.13
CA ILE A 344 3.74 1.73 -11.12
C ILE A 344 3.60 0.35 -11.74
N ASN A 345 4.34 -0.62 -11.22
CA ASN A 345 4.28 -2.02 -11.64
C ASN A 345 3.58 -2.85 -10.54
N VAL A 346 2.46 -3.47 -10.90
CA VAL A 346 1.72 -4.40 -10.04
C VAL A 346 1.72 -5.76 -10.69
N THR A 347 2.40 -6.72 -10.07
CA THR A 347 2.60 -8.03 -10.70
C THR A 347 2.40 -9.19 -9.73
N LYS A 348 1.92 -10.31 -10.24
CA LYS A 348 1.82 -11.57 -9.46
C LYS A 348 1.03 -11.42 -8.16
N CYS A 349 -0.09 -10.71 -8.20
CA CYS A 349 -0.94 -10.44 -7.03
C CYS A 349 -2.28 -11.18 -7.11
N ILE A 350 -2.90 -11.42 -5.94
CA ILE A 350 -4.27 -11.91 -5.82
C ILE A 350 -5.13 -10.83 -5.15
N PHE A 351 -6.23 -10.46 -5.80
CA PHE A 351 -7.26 -9.58 -5.25
C PHE A 351 -8.53 -10.41 -5.01
N ASN A 352 -9.00 -10.42 -3.78
CA ASN A 352 -10.16 -11.20 -3.39
C ASN A 352 -11.17 -10.33 -2.63
N GLU A 353 -12.41 -10.27 -3.11
CA GLU A 353 -13.50 -9.50 -2.50
C GLU A 353 -13.19 -8.01 -2.28
N THR A 354 -12.29 -7.41 -3.05
CA THR A 354 -12.12 -5.95 -3.09
C THR A 354 -13.23 -5.34 -3.95
N ASP A 355 -13.68 -4.13 -3.63
CA ASP A 355 -14.69 -3.47 -4.48
C ASP A 355 -14.14 -3.19 -5.88
N ARG A 356 -12.87 -2.82 -6.00
CA ARG A 356 -12.15 -2.58 -7.28
C ARG A 356 -10.77 -3.24 -7.23
N GLY A 357 -10.31 -3.69 -8.39
CA GLY A 357 -8.92 -4.16 -8.55
C GLY A 357 -7.97 -2.97 -8.69
N LEU A 358 -7.94 -2.33 -9.86
CA LEU A 358 -7.37 -0.99 -10.04
C LEU A 358 -8.46 0.06 -9.81
N ARG A 359 -8.12 1.11 -9.07
CA ARG A 359 -9.04 2.24 -8.85
C ARG A 359 -8.29 3.56 -8.99
N ILE A 360 -8.48 4.26 -10.10
CA ILE A 360 -7.94 5.62 -10.28
C ILE A 360 -9.02 6.64 -9.92
N LYS A 361 -8.67 7.54 -9.00
CA LYS A 361 -9.53 8.61 -8.49
C LYS A 361 -8.87 9.95 -8.79
N THR A 362 -9.35 10.67 -9.79
CA THR A 362 -8.91 12.04 -10.08
C THR A 362 -10.07 12.91 -10.56
N ARG A 363 -9.82 14.20 -10.76
CA ARG A 363 -10.82 15.14 -11.22
C ARG A 363 -10.18 16.45 -11.68
N ARG A 364 -10.96 17.24 -12.42
CA ARG A 364 -10.66 18.66 -12.64
C ARG A 364 -10.31 19.34 -11.32
N GLY A 365 -9.36 20.26 -11.32
CA GLY A 365 -8.87 20.93 -10.12
C GLY A 365 -7.67 20.27 -9.46
N ARG A 366 -7.23 19.08 -9.89
CA ARG A 366 -6.00 18.46 -9.37
C ARG A 366 -4.72 19.13 -9.88
N GLY A 367 -4.77 19.79 -11.04
CA GLY A 367 -3.67 20.57 -11.58
C GLY A 367 -2.96 19.91 -12.75
N LYS A 368 -2.18 20.68 -13.50
CA LYS A 368 -1.45 20.21 -14.68
C LYS A 368 -0.29 19.27 -14.36
N ASP A 369 0.24 19.31 -13.14
CA ASP A 369 1.27 18.39 -12.65
C ASP A 369 0.67 17.07 -12.14
N ALA A 370 -0.66 16.98 -12.06
CA ALA A 370 -1.42 15.78 -11.72
C ALA A 370 -1.44 14.81 -12.90
N ILE A 371 -0.31 14.17 -13.14
CA ILE A 371 -0.10 13.23 -14.25
C ILE A 371 -0.04 11.81 -13.67
N ILE A 372 -0.90 10.91 -14.18
CA ILE A 372 -0.77 9.46 -13.92
C ILE A 372 -0.36 8.81 -15.22
N ASP A 373 0.81 8.14 -15.23
CA ASP A 373 1.36 7.55 -16.44
C ASP A 373 2.27 6.35 -16.16
N GLY A 374 2.37 5.42 -17.13
CA GLY A 374 3.24 4.25 -17.01
C GLY A 374 2.75 3.25 -15.96
N ILE A 375 1.49 2.83 -16.05
CA ILE A 375 0.86 1.89 -15.11
C ILE A 375 0.76 0.51 -15.74
N LEU A 376 1.40 -0.49 -15.11
CA LEU A 376 1.38 -1.89 -15.53
C LEU A 376 0.72 -2.77 -14.45
N PHE A 377 -0.24 -3.59 -14.89
CA PHE A 377 -0.83 -4.69 -14.11
C PHE A 377 -0.61 -5.99 -14.89
N GLU A 378 0.15 -6.93 -14.33
CA GLU A 378 0.51 -8.17 -15.02
C GLU A 378 0.48 -9.39 -14.11
N ASN A 379 0.02 -10.54 -14.65
CA ASN A 379 -0.05 -11.81 -13.94
C ASN A 379 -0.87 -11.72 -12.63
N ILE A 380 -2.12 -11.25 -12.74
CA ILE A 380 -2.99 -10.99 -11.58
C ILE A 380 -4.22 -11.89 -11.62
N LYS A 381 -4.59 -12.40 -10.45
CA LYS A 381 -5.86 -13.10 -10.26
C LYS A 381 -6.80 -12.25 -9.43
N MET A 382 -8.01 -12.00 -9.94
CA MET A 382 -9.06 -11.26 -9.25
C MET A 382 -10.27 -12.18 -9.01
N ILE A 383 -10.75 -12.26 -7.78
CA ILE A 383 -11.83 -13.15 -7.38
C ILE A 383 -12.90 -12.36 -6.65
N ASN A 384 -14.15 -12.42 -7.07
CA ASN A 384 -15.27 -11.69 -6.45
C ASN A 384 -15.05 -10.17 -6.40
N VAL A 385 -14.30 -9.59 -7.34
CA VAL A 385 -14.09 -8.14 -7.44
C VAL A 385 -15.29 -7.52 -8.16
N LEU A 386 -15.92 -6.51 -7.57
CA LEU A 386 -17.15 -5.92 -8.14
C LEU A 386 -16.89 -5.31 -9.52
N THR A 387 -15.82 -4.51 -9.64
CA THR A 387 -15.36 -3.93 -10.91
C THR A 387 -13.83 -4.00 -10.98
N PRO A 388 -13.25 -4.94 -11.72
CA PRO A 388 -11.79 -5.14 -11.82
C PRO A 388 -10.99 -3.89 -12.16
N LEU A 389 -11.41 -3.12 -13.18
CA LEU A 389 -10.61 -2.01 -13.72
C LEU A 389 -11.45 -0.72 -13.72
N VAL A 390 -11.02 0.29 -12.95
CA VAL A 390 -11.75 1.57 -12.86
C VAL A 390 -10.80 2.75 -12.99
N ILE A 391 -11.05 3.61 -13.98
CA ILE A 391 -10.42 4.93 -14.12
C ILE A 391 -11.50 5.99 -14.12
N ASN A 392 -11.44 6.94 -13.18
CA ASN A 392 -12.47 7.96 -13.01
C ASN A 392 -11.87 9.36 -12.86
N MET A 393 -12.10 10.21 -13.86
CA MET A 393 -11.70 11.64 -13.85
C MET A 393 -12.81 12.60 -13.40
N PHE A 394 -13.87 12.08 -12.75
CA PHE A 394 -15.00 12.86 -12.21
C PHE A 394 -15.26 12.56 -10.74
N TYR A 395 -14.22 12.24 -9.99
CA TYR A 395 -14.33 11.80 -8.61
C TYR A 395 -14.90 12.88 -7.68
N PHE A 396 -15.99 12.60 -6.94
CA PHE A 396 -16.80 13.59 -6.21
C PHE A 396 -16.59 13.63 -4.69
N CYS A 397 -15.59 13.02 -4.12
CA CYS A 397 -15.48 12.89 -2.65
C CYS A 397 -15.19 14.26 -2.10
N ASP A 398 -14.77 15.11 -1.85
CA ASP A 398 -14.59 16.40 -1.19
C ASP A 398 -15.69 17.43 -1.61
N PRO A 399 -15.88 18.50 -0.85
CA PRO A 399 -16.86 19.52 -1.21
C PRO A 399 -16.68 20.13 -2.61
N ASP A 400 -15.44 20.38 -3.03
CA ASP A 400 -15.11 20.89 -4.37
C ASP A 400 -15.37 19.86 -5.47
N GLY A 401 -15.28 18.56 -5.17
CA GLY A 401 -15.62 17.48 -6.09
C GLY A 401 -17.11 17.40 -6.44
N LYS A 402 -17.97 18.04 -5.66
CA LYS A 402 -19.42 18.11 -5.89
C LYS A 402 -19.87 19.37 -6.66
N THR A 403 -18.94 20.16 -7.15
CA THR A 403 -19.21 21.35 -7.95
C THR A 403 -19.48 20.99 -9.41
N GLU A 404 -20.24 21.86 -10.13
CA GLU A 404 -20.51 21.71 -11.55
C GLU A 404 -19.22 21.59 -12.37
N TYR A 405 -18.20 22.34 -12.03
CA TYR A 405 -16.88 22.26 -12.65
C TYR A 405 -16.32 20.82 -12.67
N VAL A 406 -16.52 20.05 -11.62
CA VAL A 406 -16.03 18.67 -11.54
C VAL A 406 -16.98 17.67 -12.19
N TRP A 407 -18.29 17.76 -11.92
CA TRP A 407 -19.23 16.73 -12.40
C TRP A 407 -19.73 16.95 -13.84
N SER A 408 -19.55 18.13 -14.43
CA SER A 408 -19.98 18.40 -15.82
C SER A 408 -19.33 17.44 -16.82
N LYS A 409 -20.13 16.93 -17.75
CA LYS A 409 -19.69 16.09 -18.88
C LYS A 409 -19.38 16.92 -20.13
N GLU A 410 -19.61 18.22 -20.08
CA GLU A 410 -19.29 19.14 -21.16
C GLU A 410 -17.78 19.37 -21.28
N LYS A 411 -17.34 19.64 -22.51
CA LYS A 411 -15.94 19.97 -22.79
C LYS A 411 -15.62 21.36 -22.24
N LEU A 412 -14.70 21.43 -21.30
CA LEU A 412 -14.22 22.68 -20.72
C LEU A 412 -12.85 23.09 -21.30
N PRO A 413 -12.42 24.35 -21.18
CA PRO A 413 -11.08 24.75 -21.55
C PRO A 413 -10.03 23.98 -20.74
N VAL A 414 -8.96 23.54 -21.42
CA VAL A 414 -7.77 23.00 -20.76
C VAL A 414 -7.01 24.14 -20.11
N ASP A 415 -6.77 24.04 -18.81
CA ASP A 415 -6.05 25.05 -18.04
C ASP A 415 -5.10 24.42 -17.01
N GLU A 416 -4.50 25.24 -16.14
CA GLU A 416 -3.57 24.78 -15.09
C GLU A 416 -4.18 23.83 -14.06
N ARG A 417 -5.49 23.65 -14.05
CA ARG A 417 -6.23 22.77 -13.12
C ARG A 417 -6.57 21.43 -13.74
N THR A 418 -6.30 21.23 -15.03
CA THR A 418 -6.67 20.02 -15.77
C THR A 418 -5.63 18.92 -15.56
N PRO A 419 -6.00 17.74 -14.98
CA PRO A 419 -5.11 16.61 -14.83
C PRO A 419 -4.95 15.83 -16.14
N TYR A 420 -3.89 15.03 -16.26
CA TYR A 420 -3.60 14.19 -17.40
C TYR A 420 -3.45 12.72 -17.00
N LEU A 421 -4.07 11.82 -17.78
CA LEU A 421 -3.90 10.38 -17.67
C LEU A 421 -3.27 9.82 -18.95
N GLY A 422 -2.10 9.21 -18.80
CA GLY A 422 -1.28 8.65 -19.88
C GLY A 422 -1.64 7.22 -20.24
N GLU A 423 -0.68 6.30 -20.11
CA GLU A 423 -0.79 4.93 -20.59
C GLU A 423 -1.00 3.92 -19.45
N PHE A 424 -1.93 2.98 -19.70
CA PHE A 424 -2.32 1.91 -18.77
C PHE A 424 -2.27 0.59 -19.51
N HIS A 425 -1.51 -0.37 -18.97
CA HIS A 425 -1.37 -1.70 -19.55
C HIS A 425 -1.82 -2.78 -18.56
N PHE A 426 -2.80 -3.59 -18.97
CA PHE A 426 -3.36 -4.72 -18.24
C PHE A 426 -3.06 -5.99 -19.01
N LYS A 427 -2.30 -6.92 -18.42
CA LYS A 427 -1.79 -8.09 -19.13
C LYS A 427 -1.85 -9.35 -18.28
N ASN A 428 -2.23 -10.48 -18.90
CA ASN A 428 -2.28 -11.79 -18.24
C ASN A 428 -3.10 -11.75 -16.94
N ILE A 429 -4.36 -11.30 -17.01
CA ILE A 429 -5.23 -11.15 -15.84
C ILE A 429 -6.42 -12.10 -15.95
N ASN A 430 -6.71 -12.81 -14.88
CA ASN A 430 -7.89 -13.64 -14.77
C ASN A 430 -8.84 -13.07 -13.71
N CYS A 431 -10.06 -12.70 -14.12
CA CYS A 431 -11.10 -12.15 -13.26
C CYS A 431 -12.28 -13.12 -13.19
N THR A 432 -12.55 -13.65 -12.00
CA THR A 432 -13.67 -14.57 -11.77
C THR A 432 -14.72 -13.95 -10.85
N ASN A 433 -16.01 -14.24 -11.13
CA ASN A 433 -17.15 -13.72 -10.38
C ASN A 433 -17.21 -12.19 -10.36
N VAL A 434 -17.00 -11.53 -11.49
CA VAL A 434 -17.23 -10.09 -11.68
C VAL A 434 -18.72 -9.80 -11.46
N ASN A 435 -19.07 -8.68 -10.86
CA ASN A 435 -20.45 -8.35 -10.52
C ASN A 435 -21.00 -7.17 -11.33
N VAL A 436 -20.31 -6.03 -11.31
CA VAL A 436 -20.83 -4.77 -11.86
C VAL A 436 -20.44 -4.60 -13.33
N ALA A 437 -19.15 -4.48 -13.60
CA ALA A 437 -18.59 -4.35 -14.94
C ALA A 437 -17.17 -4.91 -15.00
N ALA A 438 -16.74 -5.40 -16.15
CA ALA A 438 -15.36 -5.83 -16.37
C ALA A 438 -14.37 -4.67 -16.23
N GLY A 439 -14.75 -3.51 -16.77
CA GLY A 439 -13.97 -2.28 -16.64
C GLY A 439 -14.79 -1.05 -16.97
N ALA A 440 -14.44 0.07 -16.31
CA ALA A 440 -15.11 1.35 -16.49
C ALA A 440 -14.09 2.50 -16.52
N PHE A 441 -13.94 3.13 -17.66
CA PHE A 441 -12.90 4.12 -17.94
C PHE A 441 -13.53 5.45 -18.35
N TYR A 442 -13.52 6.42 -17.42
CA TYR A 442 -14.17 7.72 -17.58
C TYR A 442 -13.13 8.84 -17.64
N GLY A 443 -12.71 9.22 -18.86
CA GLY A 443 -11.84 10.35 -19.13
C GLY A 443 -12.60 11.68 -19.22
N LEU A 444 -11.86 12.80 -19.21
CA LEU A 444 -12.44 14.14 -19.46
C LEU A 444 -12.62 14.38 -20.97
N PRO A 445 -13.67 15.07 -21.40
CA PRO A 445 -13.86 15.36 -22.83
C PRO A 445 -12.80 16.32 -23.40
N GLU A 446 -12.23 17.21 -22.58
CA GLU A 446 -11.14 18.11 -22.96
C GLU A 446 -9.75 17.49 -22.83
N MET A 447 -9.59 16.44 -22.00
CA MET A 447 -8.34 15.73 -21.74
C MET A 447 -8.63 14.23 -21.60
N PRO A 448 -8.85 13.53 -22.72
CA PRO A 448 -9.15 12.10 -22.70
C PRO A 448 -8.00 11.28 -22.12
N ILE A 449 -8.31 10.08 -21.63
CA ILE A 449 -7.29 9.10 -21.26
C ILE A 449 -6.49 8.75 -22.53
N LYS A 450 -5.16 8.80 -22.45
CA LYS A 450 -4.31 8.67 -23.64
C LYS A 450 -4.38 7.28 -24.26
N LYS A 451 -4.12 6.24 -23.45
CA LYS A 451 -4.11 4.87 -23.96
C LYS A 451 -4.46 3.83 -22.90
N ILE A 452 -5.27 2.86 -23.31
CA ILE A 452 -5.60 1.68 -22.51
C ILE A 452 -5.27 0.44 -23.37
N THR A 453 -4.39 -0.42 -22.87
CA THR A 453 -4.08 -1.71 -23.47
C THR A 453 -4.54 -2.83 -22.53
N ILE A 454 -5.36 -3.74 -23.03
CA ILE A 454 -5.83 -4.94 -22.32
C ILE A 454 -5.41 -6.15 -23.17
N GLU A 455 -4.53 -7.01 -22.61
CA GLU A 455 -3.88 -8.11 -23.34
C GLU A 455 -3.95 -9.41 -22.52
N ASN A 456 -4.47 -10.49 -23.11
CA ASN A 456 -4.63 -11.80 -22.46
C ASN A 456 -5.40 -11.69 -21.16
N VAL A 457 -6.63 -11.17 -21.19
CA VAL A 457 -7.45 -10.95 -20.00
C VAL A 457 -8.79 -11.64 -20.12
N ASP A 458 -9.12 -12.47 -19.12
CA ASP A 458 -10.38 -13.20 -19.05
C ASP A 458 -11.28 -12.64 -17.95
N PHE A 459 -12.53 -12.37 -18.28
CA PHE A 459 -13.56 -11.93 -17.34
C PHE A 459 -14.72 -12.92 -17.35
N SER A 460 -15.00 -13.56 -16.20
CA SER A 460 -16.20 -14.34 -15.96
C SER A 460 -17.03 -13.72 -14.85
N TYR A 461 -18.35 -13.78 -14.99
CA TYR A 461 -19.28 -13.08 -14.10
C TYR A 461 -19.86 -14.02 -13.05
N ALA A 462 -20.29 -13.44 -11.93
CA ALA A 462 -20.98 -14.18 -10.90
C ALA A 462 -22.33 -14.71 -11.43
N PRO A 463 -22.76 -15.92 -11.03
CA PRO A 463 -24.07 -16.46 -11.48
C PRO A 463 -25.26 -15.56 -11.11
N ASN A 464 -25.16 -14.83 -10.00
CA ASN A 464 -26.14 -13.85 -9.54
C ASN A 464 -25.41 -12.54 -9.22
N PRO A 465 -25.07 -11.74 -10.24
CA PRO A 465 -24.23 -10.55 -10.05
C PRO A 465 -24.97 -9.47 -9.25
N LYS A 466 -24.25 -8.88 -8.30
CA LYS A 466 -24.77 -7.75 -7.50
C LYS A 466 -24.78 -6.49 -8.34
N GLU A 467 -25.86 -5.72 -8.22
CA GLU A 467 -25.91 -4.37 -8.78
C GLU A 467 -25.03 -3.39 -7.99
N GLY A 468 -24.43 -2.44 -8.69
CA GLY A 468 -23.64 -1.39 -8.09
C GLY A 468 -23.20 -0.34 -9.10
N VAL A 469 -22.60 0.75 -8.62
CA VAL A 469 -21.99 1.77 -9.47
C VAL A 469 -20.50 1.48 -9.64
N PRO A 470 -19.97 1.46 -10.87
CA PRO A 470 -18.56 1.13 -11.10
C PRO A 470 -17.60 2.18 -10.54
N ALA A 471 -18.02 3.45 -10.46
CA ALA A 471 -17.19 4.56 -10.02
C ALA A 471 -17.96 5.58 -9.17
N MET A 472 -17.25 6.30 -8.30
CA MET A 472 -17.82 7.41 -7.50
C MET A 472 -17.86 8.68 -8.34
N MET A 473 -18.86 8.82 -9.22
CA MET A 473 -19.13 10.02 -10.00
C MET A 473 -20.63 10.25 -10.15
N THR A 474 -21.02 11.51 -10.38
CA THR A 474 -22.41 11.91 -10.55
C THR A 474 -22.97 11.42 -11.89
N GLY A 475 -24.22 10.98 -11.91
CA GLY A 475 -24.93 10.57 -13.12
C GLY A 475 -24.67 9.13 -13.56
N LEU A 476 -24.13 8.28 -12.70
CA LEU A 476 -24.10 6.84 -12.90
C LEU A 476 -25.30 6.16 -12.24
N GLU A 477 -25.94 5.28 -12.99
CA GLU A 477 -26.94 4.36 -12.47
C GLU A 477 -26.31 3.06 -12.00
N ALA A 478 -26.96 2.36 -11.09
CA ALA A 478 -26.54 1.02 -10.69
C ALA A 478 -26.65 0.07 -11.89
N MET A 479 -25.69 -0.80 -12.04
CA MET A 479 -25.59 -1.76 -13.13
C MET A 479 -25.01 -3.07 -12.65
N SER A 480 -25.23 -4.11 -13.41
CA SER A 480 -24.60 -5.43 -13.21
C SER A 480 -24.33 -6.09 -14.57
N ASN A 481 -23.43 -7.04 -14.58
CA ASN A 481 -23.13 -7.86 -15.76
C ASN A 481 -22.81 -7.04 -17.02
N ARG A 482 -22.01 -5.97 -16.87
CA ARG A 482 -21.58 -5.11 -17.99
C ARG A 482 -20.16 -5.45 -18.43
N GLY A 483 -19.89 -5.30 -19.70
CA GLY A 483 -18.55 -5.50 -20.28
C GLY A 483 -17.58 -4.35 -19.99
N LEU A 484 -16.85 -3.91 -21.01
CA LEU A 484 -15.90 -2.80 -20.92
C LEU A 484 -16.57 -1.49 -21.36
N ILE A 485 -16.48 -0.46 -20.52
CA ILE A 485 -17.09 0.85 -20.73
C ILE A 485 -15.98 1.89 -20.90
N PHE A 486 -15.91 2.52 -22.08
CA PHE A 486 -14.93 3.55 -22.41
C PHE A 486 -15.64 4.89 -22.69
N TYR A 487 -15.25 5.92 -21.97
CA TYR A 487 -15.77 7.26 -22.11
C TYR A 487 -14.63 8.28 -22.15
N ASN A 488 -14.47 8.99 -23.28
CA ASN A 488 -13.37 9.92 -23.53
C ASN A 488 -11.99 9.24 -23.38
N VAL A 489 -11.67 8.32 -24.29
CA VAL A 489 -10.38 7.64 -24.38
C VAL A 489 -9.83 7.85 -25.79
N GLU A 490 -8.54 8.19 -25.94
CA GLU A 490 -7.96 8.37 -27.28
C GLU A 490 -7.74 7.01 -27.97
N ASP A 491 -7.01 6.09 -27.32
CA ASP A 491 -6.62 4.82 -27.94
C ASP A 491 -6.92 3.63 -27.02
N VAL A 492 -7.65 2.64 -27.54
CA VAL A 492 -7.97 1.38 -26.85
C VAL A 492 -7.44 0.22 -27.69
N VAL A 493 -6.60 -0.61 -27.10
CA VAL A 493 -6.04 -1.81 -27.71
C VAL A 493 -6.48 -3.04 -26.92
N LEU A 494 -7.27 -3.91 -27.54
CA LEU A 494 -7.77 -5.16 -26.97
C LEU A 494 -7.14 -6.33 -27.71
N LYS A 495 -6.31 -7.14 -27.01
CA LYS A 495 -5.64 -8.33 -27.57
C LYS A 495 -6.01 -9.55 -26.75
N ASN A 496 -6.63 -10.53 -27.38
CA ASN A 496 -7.02 -11.77 -26.73
C ASN A 496 -7.77 -11.50 -25.41
N VAL A 497 -8.88 -10.74 -25.47
CA VAL A 497 -9.75 -10.40 -24.33
C VAL A 497 -11.02 -11.22 -24.42
N THR A 498 -11.30 -12.00 -23.37
CA THR A 498 -12.49 -12.84 -23.25
C THR A 498 -13.47 -12.22 -22.26
N LEU A 499 -14.69 -12.05 -22.69
CA LEU A 499 -15.84 -11.68 -21.86
C LEU A 499 -16.84 -12.83 -21.90
N ASP A 500 -17.37 -13.22 -20.75
CA ASP A 500 -18.29 -14.34 -20.62
C ASP A 500 -19.52 -14.17 -21.53
N ASN A 501 -20.05 -15.28 -22.05
CA ASN A 501 -21.19 -15.27 -22.95
C ASN A 501 -22.47 -14.77 -22.24
N GLY A 502 -23.27 -13.98 -22.95
CA GLY A 502 -24.59 -13.52 -22.48
C GLY A 502 -24.63 -12.07 -21.99
N LEU A 503 -23.56 -11.30 -22.20
CA LEU A 503 -23.59 -9.86 -21.98
C LEU A 503 -24.47 -9.18 -23.04
N GLU A 504 -25.28 -8.22 -22.61
CA GLU A 504 -26.10 -7.41 -23.51
C GLU A 504 -25.23 -6.54 -24.42
N LYS A 505 -24.08 -6.05 -23.88
CA LYS A 505 -23.04 -5.33 -24.61
C LYS A 505 -21.68 -5.66 -24.04
N GLU A 506 -20.80 -6.22 -24.86
CA GLU A 506 -19.41 -6.48 -24.50
C GLU A 506 -18.58 -5.21 -24.36
N ILE A 507 -18.76 -4.25 -25.26
CA ILE A 507 -18.03 -2.98 -25.31
C ILE A 507 -19.01 -1.83 -25.50
N GLU A 508 -18.90 -0.83 -24.62
CA GLU A 508 -19.61 0.45 -24.73
C GLU A 508 -18.56 1.55 -24.89
N ALA A 509 -18.65 2.31 -25.96
CA ALA A 509 -17.69 3.35 -26.26
C ALA A 509 -18.37 4.67 -26.62
N THR A 510 -17.93 5.76 -25.96
CA THR A 510 -18.37 7.12 -26.23
C THR A 510 -17.16 8.04 -26.29
N ASN A 511 -17.01 8.82 -27.37
CA ASN A 511 -15.86 9.69 -27.60
C ASN A 511 -14.52 8.95 -27.51
N VAL A 512 -14.40 7.83 -28.20
CA VAL A 512 -13.16 7.05 -28.33
C VAL A 512 -12.62 7.24 -29.75
N SER A 513 -11.36 7.67 -29.87
CA SER A 513 -10.78 7.98 -31.18
C SER A 513 -10.41 6.73 -31.96
N SER A 514 -9.86 5.73 -31.27
CA SER A 514 -9.55 4.42 -31.90
C SER A 514 -9.81 3.25 -30.94
N ILE A 515 -10.31 2.15 -31.49
CA ILE A 515 -10.41 0.86 -30.82
C ILE A 515 -9.89 -0.20 -31.79
N SER A 516 -8.79 -0.87 -31.43
CA SER A 516 -8.31 -2.05 -32.13
C SER A 516 -8.63 -3.32 -31.34
N ARG A 517 -9.03 -4.37 -32.06
CA ARG A 517 -9.30 -5.70 -31.49
C ARG A 517 -8.50 -6.73 -32.29
N GLU A 518 -7.59 -7.42 -31.61
CA GLU A 518 -6.70 -8.46 -32.20
C GLU A 518 -6.89 -9.82 -31.54
#